data_eb64fce23b275c1564151ff816e1f7a3
#
_entry.id   eb64fce23b275c1564151ff816e1f7a3
#
_cell.length_a   1.000
_cell.length_b   1.000
_cell.length_c   1.000
_cell.angle_alpha   90.00
_cell.angle_beta   90.00
_cell.angle_gamma   90.00
#
_symmetry.space_group_name_H-M   'P 1'
#
loop_
_entity.id
_entity.type
_entity.pdbx_description
1 polymer ?
#
loop_
_entity_poly.entity_id
_entity_poly.type
_entity_poly.pdbx_seq_one_letter_code
_entity_poly.pdbx_strand_id
1 'polypeptide(L)'
;MPFPPPQRNQTQQAGFLLDRLRGLIVQLRSPGGCPWDQRQGWQSLAPHLLEECYEVLQAIDLQDGRLLCEELGDVLMLLVFLAEIAAEQQLFDFDQVIEGICAKLIRRHPHVFEKSTALSDSELHRQWQQIKQSERQNVRPPPTAGTARPLPALLQAQRQLQPPAGADQASQLLAQLTERLSATARQLEQLDGPGYGALLAELVRCGQSLQLDAESCLRQHLARLATQGQIKEEKS
;
A
#
# COMPACT_ATOMS: atom_id res chain seq x y z
N MET A 1 -13.94 19.67 6.35
CA MET A 1 -15.27 19.40 6.93
C MET A 1 -15.36 17.90 7.16
N PRO A 2 -15.74 17.40 8.34
CA PRO A 2 -15.96 15.98 8.52
C PRO A 2 -17.14 15.53 7.65
N PHE A 3 -16.97 14.41 6.94
CA PHE A 3 -18.04 13.79 6.20
C PHE A 3 -19.19 13.46 7.16
N PRO A 4 -20.45 13.82 6.82
CA PRO A 4 -21.58 13.41 7.64
C PRO A 4 -21.64 11.87 7.67
N PRO A 5 -22.06 11.26 8.79
CA PRO A 5 -22.24 9.82 8.84
C PRO A 5 -23.24 9.39 7.77
N PRO A 6 -23.04 8.25 7.09
CA PRO A 6 -23.94 7.78 6.07
C PRO A 6 -25.35 7.58 6.66
N GLN A 7 -26.37 8.04 5.95
CA GLN A 7 -27.75 7.85 6.37
C GLN A 7 -28.08 6.35 6.39
N ARG A 8 -28.91 5.90 7.33
CA ARG A 8 -29.29 4.47 7.49
C ARG A 8 -29.64 3.74 6.19
N ASN A 9 -30.33 4.42 5.26
CA ASN A 9 -30.67 3.87 3.96
C ASN A 9 -29.45 3.62 3.07
N GLN A 10 -28.43 4.47 3.15
CA GLN A 10 -27.19 4.32 2.36
C GLN A 10 -26.35 3.13 2.88
N THR A 11 -26.34 2.89 4.17
CA THR A 11 -25.61 1.77 4.77
C THR A 11 -26.24 0.43 4.40
N GLN A 12 -27.59 0.34 4.39
CA GLN A 12 -28.30 -0.86 3.93
C GLN A 12 -28.08 -1.12 2.44
N GLN A 13 -28.08 -0.07 1.62
CA GLN A 13 -27.82 -0.19 0.19
C GLN A 13 -26.38 -0.62 -0.10
N ALA A 14 -25.39 -0.12 0.63
CA ALA A 14 -23.99 -0.53 0.50
C ALA A 14 -23.79 -2.00 0.88
N GLY A 15 -24.44 -2.47 1.95
CA GLY A 15 -24.43 -3.90 2.32
C GLY A 15 -25.00 -4.78 1.21
N PHE A 16 -26.16 -4.42 0.66
CA PHE A 16 -26.77 -5.14 -0.45
C PHE A 16 -25.87 -5.19 -1.71
N LEU A 17 -25.19 -4.10 -2.04
CA LEU A 17 -24.28 -4.05 -3.21
C LEU A 17 -23.05 -4.91 -3.00
N LEU A 18 -22.52 -4.98 -1.78
CA LEU A 18 -21.40 -5.83 -1.45
C LEU A 18 -21.79 -7.31 -1.52
N ASP A 19 -22.95 -7.68 -0.99
CA ASP A 19 -23.51 -9.04 -1.10
C ASP A 19 -23.74 -9.43 -2.58
N ARG A 20 -24.20 -8.48 -3.39
CA ARG A 20 -24.35 -8.68 -4.83
C ARG A 20 -23.01 -8.94 -5.50
N LEU A 21 -21.98 -8.16 -5.21
CA LEU A 21 -20.63 -8.36 -5.75
C LEU A 21 -20.11 -9.75 -5.39
N ARG A 22 -20.23 -10.14 -4.11
CA ARG A 22 -19.87 -11.47 -3.64
C ARG A 22 -20.63 -12.57 -4.41
N GLY A 23 -21.94 -12.42 -4.56
CA GLY A 23 -22.76 -13.37 -5.33
C GLY A 23 -22.33 -13.51 -6.78
N LEU A 24 -21.88 -12.43 -7.43
CA LEU A 24 -21.33 -12.48 -8.78
C LEU A 24 -20.03 -13.29 -8.83
N ILE A 25 -19.11 -13.08 -7.89
CA ILE A 25 -17.85 -13.83 -7.82
C ILE A 25 -18.11 -15.32 -7.57
N VAL A 26 -19.00 -15.66 -6.62
CA VAL A 26 -19.43 -17.05 -6.38
C VAL A 26 -19.98 -17.67 -7.67
N GLN A 27 -20.84 -16.96 -8.40
CA GLN A 27 -21.40 -17.46 -9.66
C GLN A 27 -20.33 -17.69 -10.73
N LEU A 28 -19.38 -16.77 -10.89
CA LEU A 28 -18.28 -16.90 -11.84
C LEU A 28 -17.40 -18.11 -11.54
N ARG A 29 -17.19 -18.42 -10.26
CA ARG A 29 -16.38 -19.56 -9.81
C ARG A 29 -17.13 -20.89 -9.72
N SER A 30 -18.47 -20.87 -9.73
CA SER A 30 -19.30 -22.08 -9.63
C SER A 30 -19.23 -22.95 -10.89
N PRO A 31 -19.58 -24.24 -10.81
CA PRO A 31 -19.72 -25.10 -11.98
C PRO A 31 -20.66 -24.48 -13.02
N GLY A 32 -20.18 -24.33 -14.26
CA GLY A 32 -20.90 -23.61 -15.32
C GLY A 32 -20.66 -22.09 -15.37
N GLY A 33 -19.87 -21.54 -14.45
CA GLY A 33 -19.39 -20.17 -14.48
C GLY A 33 -18.24 -19.96 -15.47
N CYS A 34 -17.39 -18.98 -15.20
CA CYS A 34 -16.27 -18.65 -16.09
C CYS A 34 -15.09 -19.61 -15.90
N PRO A 35 -14.64 -20.34 -16.95
CA PRO A 35 -13.51 -21.27 -16.83
C PRO A 35 -12.20 -20.61 -16.42
N TRP A 36 -12.00 -19.32 -16.73
CA TRP A 36 -10.81 -18.57 -16.31
C TRP A 36 -10.86 -18.30 -14.82
N ASP A 37 -12.00 -17.78 -14.31
CA ASP A 37 -12.19 -17.46 -12.88
C ASP A 37 -12.10 -18.71 -12.00
N GLN A 38 -12.61 -19.83 -12.45
CA GLN A 38 -12.54 -21.12 -11.73
C GLN A 38 -11.09 -21.61 -11.53
N ARG A 39 -10.18 -21.30 -12.46
CA ARG A 39 -8.78 -21.70 -12.37
C ARG A 39 -7.92 -20.78 -11.52
N GLN A 40 -8.45 -19.59 -11.13
CA GLN A 40 -7.68 -18.66 -10.35
C GLN A 40 -7.42 -19.16 -8.94
N GLY A 41 -6.22 -18.88 -8.46
CA GLY A 41 -5.76 -19.09 -7.10
C GLY A 41 -5.09 -17.81 -6.55
N TRP A 42 -4.71 -17.81 -5.29
CA TRP A 42 -4.06 -16.66 -4.68
C TRP A 42 -2.81 -16.21 -5.42
N GLN A 43 -2.00 -17.19 -5.89
CA GLN A 43 -0.75 -16.89 -6.60
C GLN A 43 -0.98 -16.25 -7.95
N SER A 44 -2.02 -16.68 -8.69
CA SER A 44 -2.34 -16.14 -10.01
C SER A 44 -2.98 -14.73 -9.92
N LEU A 45 -3.72 -14.43 -8.84
CA LEU A 45 -4.32 -13.12 -8.63
C LEU A 45 -3.37 -12.10 -7.97
N ALA A 46 -2.26 -12.53 -7.38
CA ALA A 46 -1.34 -11.61 -6.71
C ALA A 46 -0.71 -10.56 -7.65
N PRO A 47 -0.32 -10.86 -8.90
CA PRO A 47 0.11 -9.84 -9.86
C PRO A 47 -0.99 -8.82 -10.18
N HIS A 48 -2.22 -9.26 -10.44
CA HIS A 48 -3.35 -8.38 -10.72
C HIS A 48 -3.64 -7.44 -9.56
N LEU A 49 -3.68 -7.95 -8.31
CA LEU A 49 -3.86 -7.08 -7.15
C LEU A 49 -2.78 -5.99 -7.05
N LEU A 50 -1.54 -6.31 -7.42
CA LEU A 50 -0.47 -5.32 -7.43
C LEU A 50 -0.69 -4.28 -8.53
N GLU A 51 -1.11 -4.70 -9.71
CA GLU A 51 -1.43 -3.84 -10.86
C GLU A 51 -2.54 -2.86 -10.50
N GLU A 52 -3.70 -3.33 -10.04
CA GLU A 52 -4.80 -2.47 -9.62
C GLU A 52 -4.41 -1.50 -8.49
N CYS A 53 -3.55 -1.94 -7.55
CA CYS A 53 -3.02 -1.03 -6.53
C CYS A 53 -2.18 0.12 -7.15
N TYR A 54 -1.44 -0.13 -8.22
CA TYR A 54 -0.69 0.92 -8.92
C TYR A 54 -1.61 1.82 -9.75
N GLU A 55 -2.69 1.30 -10.33
CA GLU A 55 -3.71 2.08 -11.03
C GLU A 55 -4.48 3.01 -10.09
N VAL A 56 -4.83 2.54 -8.89
CA VAL A 56 -5.33 3.41 -7.80
C VAL A 56 -4.34 4.54 -7.49
N LEU A 57 -3.04 4.24 -7.37
CA LEU A 57 -2.03 5.26 -7.11
C LEU A 57 -1.91 6.25 -8.26
N GLN A 58 -2.01 5.79 -9.51
CA GLN A 58 -2.02 6.64 -10.69
C GLN A 58 -3.24 7.58 -10.70
N ALA A 59 -4.43 7.05 -10.41
CA ALA A 59 -5.64 7.87 -10.30
C ALA A 59 -5.54 8.96 -9.22
N ILE A 60 -4.90 8.65 -8.09
CA ILE A 60 -4.60 9.61 -7.02
C ILE A 60 -3.63 10.70 -7.52
N ASP A 61 -2.56 10.31 -8.21
CA ASP A 61 -1.55 11.25 -8.73
C ASP A 61 -2.15 12.19 -9.80
N LEU A 62 -3.07 11.68 -10.62
CA LEU A 62 -3.82 12.44 -11.62
C LEU A 62 -4.94 13.29 -11.02
N GLN A 63 -5.29 13.07 -9.75
CA GLN A 63 -6.45 13.68 -9.08
C GLN A 63 -7.76 13.44 -9.83
N ASP A 64 -7.88 12.30 -10.54
CA ASP A 64 -9.07 11.91 -11.28
C ASP A 64 -10.00 11.05 -10.41
N GLY A 65 -11.04 11.69 -9.86
CA GLY A 65 -12.01 11.00 -9.00
C GLY A 65 -12.85 9.93 -9.72
N ARG A 66 -13.00 10.00 -11.04
CA ARG A 66 -13.74 9.00 -11.81
C ARG A 66 -12.88 7.74 -11.99
N LEU A 67 -11.64 7.92 -12.41
CA LEU A 67 -10.67 6.83 -12.52
C LEU A 67 -10.45 6.19 -11.15
N LEU A 68 -10.26 6.97 -10.09
CA LEU A 68 -10.12 6.45 -8.73
C LEU A 68 -11.30 5.58 -8.28
N CYS A 69 -12.53 5.94 -8.69
CA CYS A 69 -13.70 5.13 -8.38
C CYS A 69 -13.70 3.79 -9.12
N GLU A 70 -13.24 3.76 -10.36
CA GLU A 70 -13.09 2.56 -11.19
C GLU A 70 -12.05 1.62 -10.56
N GLU A 71 -10.83 2.09 -10.34
CA GLU A 71 -9.72 1.28 -9.80
C GLU A 71 -9.96 0.78 -8.36
N LEU A 72 -10.65 1.56 -7.52
CA LEU A 72 -11.10 1.09 -6.21
C LEU A 72 -12.11 -0.04 -6.33
N GLY A 73 -12.93 -0.07 -7.39
CA GLY A 73 -13.84 -1.17 -7.70
C GLY A 73 -13.08 -2.44 -8.05
N ASP A 74 -12.02 -2.36 -8.85
CA ASP A 74 -11.21 -3.49 -9.27
C ASP A 74 -10.41 -4.07 -8.10
N VAL A 75 -9.80 -3.21 -7.27
CA VAL A 75 -9.19 -3.67 -6.01
C VAL A 75 -10.22 -4.37 -5.11
N LEU A 76 -11.43 -3.81 -4.95
CA LEU A 76 -12.49 -4.41 -4.14
C LEU A 76 -12.93 -5.77 -4.70
N MET A 77 -13.08 -5.89 -6.01
CA MET A 77 -13.38 -7.14 -6.70
C MET A 77 -12.33 -8.21 -6.37
N LEU A 78 -11.05 -7.88 -6.50
CA LEU A 78 -9.96 -8.82 -6.19
C LEU A 78 -9.92 -9.22 -4.71
N LEU A 79 -10.22 -8.31 -3.78
CA LEU A 79 -10.30 -8.64 -2.35
C LEU A 79 -11.43 -9.63 -2.06
N VAL A 80 -12.61 -9.45 -2.66
CA VAL A 80 -13.73 -10.38 -2.55
C VAL A 80 -13.37 -11.72 -3.18
N PHE A 81 -12.73 -11.71 -4.34
CA PHE A 81 -12.29 -12.91 -5.06
C PHE A 81 -11.30 -13.75 -4.24
N LEU A 82 -10.30 -13.12 -3.64
CA LEU A 82 -9.32 -13.79 -2.79
C LEU A 82 -9.96 -14.39 -1.53
N ALA A 83 -10.95 -13.71 -0.95
CA ALA A 83 -11.69 -14.22 0.20
C ALA A 83 -12.59 -15.40 -0.17
N GLU A 84 -13.20 -15.40 -1.37
CA GLU A 84 -14.01 -16.53 -1.86
C GLU A 84 -13.14 -17.77 -2.10
N ILE A 85 -11.94 -17.61 -2.66
CA ILE A 85 -10.96 -18.72 -2.78
C ILE A 85 -10.60 -19.28 -1.38
N ALA A 86 -10.49 -18.42 -0.36
CA ALA A 86 -10.24 -18.86 1.00
C ALA A 86 -11.43 -19.64 1.59
N ALA A 87 -12.65 -19.20 1.31
CA ALA A 87 -13.88 -19.86 1.75
C ALA A 87 -14.03 -21.26 1.11
N GLU A 88 -13.74 -21.40 -0.17
CA GLU A 88 -13.69 -22.70 -0.87
C GLU A 88 -12.70 -23.67 -0.21
N GLN A 89 -11.59 -23.14 0.32
CA GLN A 89 -10.57 -23.92 1.04
C GLN A 89 -10.88 -24.08 2.54
N GLN A 90 -12.02 -23.59 3.03
CA GLN A 90 -12.45 -23.64 4.42
C GLN A 90 -11.46 -22.97 5.40
N LEU A 91 -10.75 -21.91 4.96
CA LEU A 91 -9.78 -21.19 5.76
C LEU A 91 -10.41 -20.01 6.49
N PHE A 92 -11.08 -19.14 5.76
CA PHE A 92 -11.86 -18.00 6.24
C PHE A 92 -12.77 -17.51 5.12
N ASP A 93 -13.77 -16.69 5.45
CA ASP A 93 -14.67 -16.04 4.52
C ASP A 93 -14.52 -14.51 4.52
N PHE A 94 -15.27 -13.86 3.63
CA PHE A 94 -15.22 -12.40 3.50
C PHE A 94 -15.77 -11.67 4.72
N ASP A 95 -16.76 -12.25 5.41
CA ASP A 95 -17.35 -11.66 6.62
C ASP A 95 -16.30 -11.61 7.74
N GLN A 96 -15.51 -12.68 7.91
CA GLN A 96 -14.39 -12.70 8.86
C GLN A 96 -13.30 -11.67 8.53
N VAL A 97 -13.06 -11.36 7.24
CA VAL A 97 -12.15 -10.28 6.85
C VAL A 97 -12.68 -8.94 7.31
N ILE A 98 -13.99 -8.67 7.09
CA ILE A 98 -14.64 -7.42 7.51
C ILE A 98 -14.67 -7.31 9.03
N GLU A 99 -15.11 -8.34 9.73
CA GLU A 99 -15.15 -8.35 11.20
C GLU A 99 -13.76 -8.10 11.81
N GLY A 100 -12.74 -8.75 11.26
CA GLY A 100 -11.36 -8.58 11.69
C GLY A 100 -10.85 -7.14 11.56
N ILE A 101 -11.14 -6.46 10.45
CA ILE A 101 -10.73 -5.06 10.27
C ILE A 101 -11.58 -4.11 11.11
N CYS A 102 -12.88 -4.35 11.26
CA CYS A 102 -13.75 -3.56 12.14
C CYS A 102 -13.28 -3.62 13.61
N ALA A 103 -13.06 -4.83 14.13
CA ALA A 103 -12.54 -5.02 15.49
C ALA A 103 -11.18 -4.32 15.68
N LYS A 104 -10.30 -4.40 14.69
CA LYS A 104 -8.99 -3.71 14.69
C LYS A 104 -9.15 -2.20 14.73
N LEU A 105 -10.04 -1.63 13.94
CA LEU A 105 -10.29 -0.17 13.90
C LEU A 105 -10.83 0.32 15.23
N ILE A 106 -11.83 -0.36 15.82
CA ILE A 106 -12.38 -0.02 17.12
C ILE A 106 -11.28 -0.03 18.19
N ARG A 107 -10.52 -1.13 18.27
CA ARG A 107 -9.45 -1.29 19.26
C ARG A 107 -8.35 -0.25 19.13
N ARG A 108 -8.01 0.19 17.90
CA ARG A 108 -6.95 1.17 17.65
C ARG A 108 -7.39 2.62 17.84
N HIS A 109 -8.69 2.88 17.98
CA HIS A 109 -9.24 4.21 18.14
C HIS A 109 -10.12 4.32 19.42
N PRO A 110 -9.61 3.93 20.61
CA PRO A 110 -10.41 3.98 21.85
C PRO A 110 -10.85 5.41 22.21
N HIS A 111 -10.10 6.42 21.79
CA HIS A 111 -10.46 7.83 21.93
C HIS A 111 -11.73 8.22 21.15
N VAL A 112 -12.11 7.43 20.14
CA VAL A 112 -13.34 7.63 19.33
C VAL A 112 -14.47 6.73 19.82
N PHE A 113 -14.18 5.45 20.11
CA PHE A 113 -15.20 4.44 20.32
C PHE A 113 -15.48 4.13 21.80
N GLU A 114 -14.52 4.37 22.72
CA GLU A 114 -14.70 4.06 24.14
C GLU A 114 -14.80 5.29 25.03
N LYS A 115 -13.88 6.26 24.84
CA LYS A 115 -13.86 7.51 25.63
C LYS A 115 -13.55 8.67 24.69
N SER A 116 -14.52 9.58 24.55
CA SER A 116 -14.31 10.82 23.81
C SER A 116 -13.33 11.73 24.60
N THR A 117 -12.04 11.48 24.45
CA THR A 117 -10.98 12.30 25.06
C THR A 117 -10.27 13.04 23.95
N ALA A 118 -10.23 14.36 24.03
CA ALA A 118 -9.40 15.16 23.13
C ALA A 118 -7.93 14.87 23.45
N LEU A 119 -7.24 14.18 22.56
CA LEU A 119 -5.82 13.89 22.66
C LEU A 119 -5.06 14.76 21.64
N SER A 120 -3.87 15.17 22.00
CA SER A 120 -2.94 15.80 21.04
C SER A 120 -2.42 14.78 20.03
N ASP A 121 -1.94 15.26 18.87
CA ASP A 121 -1.40 14.37 17.82
C ASP A 121 -0.28 13.47 18.35
N SER A 122 0.56 13.97 19.24
CA SER A 122 1.64 13.19 19.86
C SER A 122 1.14 12.10 20.81
N GLU A 123 0.04 12.33 21.51
CA GLU A 123 -0.61 11.33 22.37
C GLU A 123 -1.33 10.27 21.56
N LEU A 124 -2.03 10.68 20.48
CA LEU A 124 -2.65 9.76 19.52
C LEU A 124 -1.59 8.84 18.89
N HIS A 125 -0.46 9.40 18.46
CA HIS A 125 0.62 8.61 17.89
C HIS A 125 1.21 7.60 18.89
N ARG A 126 1.46 8.01 20.13
CA ARG A 126 1.94 7.12 21.20
C ARG A 126 0.96 6.00 21.51
N GLN A 127 -0.32 6.33 21.69
CA GLN A 127 -1.39 5.34 21.94
C GLN A 127 -1.45 4.31 20.80
N TRP A 128 -1.44 4.77 19.56
CA TRP A 128 -1.48 3.90 18.40
C TRP A 128 -0.27 2.97 18.32
N GLN A 129 0.94 3.47 18.62
CA GLN A 129 2.16 2.66 18.66
C GLN A 129 2.11 1.59 19.76
N GLN A 130 1.61 1.94 20.97
CA GLN A 130 1.47 1.00 22.08
C GLN A 130 0.49 -0.13 21.73
N ILE A 131 -0.68 0.20 21.18
CA ILE A 131 -1.67 -0.79 20.76
C ILE A 131 -1.10 -1.71 19.68
N LYS A 132 -0.43 -1.14 18.67
CA LYS A 132 0.20 -1.90 17.60
C LYS A 132 1.33 -2.82 18.11
N GLN A 133 2.06 -2.40 19.12
CA GLN A 133 3.10 -3.22 19.74
C GLN A 133 2.49 -4.40 20.53
N SER A 134 1.43 -4.17 21.31
CA SER A 134 0.72 -5.24 22.03
C SER A 134 0.10 -6.27 21.07
N GLU A 135 -0.45 -5.82 19.94
CA GLU A 135 -0.97 -6.72 18.91
C GLU A 135 0.12 -7.63 18.34
N ARG A 136 1.33 -7.10 18.10
CA ARG A 136 2.47 -7.89 17.57
C ARG A 136 2.97 -8.95 18.55
N GLN A 137 2.87 -8.71 19.87
CA GLN A 137 3.26 -9.68 20.89
C GLN A 137 2.28 -10.86 20.97
N ASN A 138 1.02 -10.63 20.60
CA ASN A 138 -0.05 -11.64 20.67
C ASN A 138 -0.24 -12.41 19.34
N VAL A 139 0.37 -11.97 18.25
CA VAL A 139 0.31 -12.65 16.95
C VAL A 139 1.60 -13.45 16.76
N ARG A 140 1.46 -14.77 16.63
CA ARG A 140 2.57 -15.64 16.22
C ARG A 140 3.16 -15.07 14.92
N PRO A 141 4.47 -14.78 14.85
CA PRO A 141 5.06 -14.31 13.60
C PRO A 141 4.76 -15.34 12.50
N PRO A 142 4.44 -14.90 11.29
CA PRO A 142 4.19 -15.82 10.19
C PRO A 142 5.40 -16.76 10.07
N PRO A 143 5.18 -18.07 9.79
CA PRO A 143 6.24 -19.09 9.76
C PRO A 143 7.31 -18.84 8.69
N THR A 144 7.16 -17.77 7.92
CA THR A 144 8.04 -17.42 6.79
C THR A 144 8.56 -15.99 6.92
N ALA A 145 9.40 -15.74 7.93
CA ALA A 145 10.19 -14.50 8.00
C ALA A 145 11.13 -14.29 6.78
N GLY A 146 11.08 -15.18 5.78
CA GLY A 146 11.91 -15.14 4.57
C GLY A 146 11.15 -15.13 3.23
N THR A 147 9.80 -15.23 3.22
CA THR A 147 9.01 -15.30 1.97
C THR A 147 7.99 -14.18 1.80
N ALA A 148 7.91 -13.21 2.73
CA ALA A 148 7.14 -12.01 2.48
C ALA A 148 7.73 -11.33 1.23
N ARG A 149 6.94 -11.23 0.14
CA ARG A 149 7.35 -10.42 -1.00
C ARG A 149 7.73 -9.04 -0.47
N PRO A 150 8.95 -8.57 -0.72
CA PRO A 150 9.36 -7.27 -0.23
C PRO A 150 8.43 -6.21 -0.84
N LEU A 151 8.11 -5.20 -0.06
CA LEU A 151 7.53 -3.96 -0.59
C LEU A 151 8.40 -3.46 -1.75
N PRO A 152 7.86 -2.62 -2.67
CA PRO A 152 8.69 -1.92 -3.63
C PRO A 152 9.95 -1.37 -2.95
N ALA A 153 11.09 -1.53 -3.59
CA ALA A 153 12.39 -1.35 -2.93
C ALA A 153 12.55 0.05 -2.31
N LEU A 154 12.04 1.10 -2.97
CA LEU A 154 12.08 2.46 -2.45
C LEU A 154 11.19 2.61 -1.21
N LEU A 155 9.98 2.04 -1.22
CA LEU A 155 9.08 2.04 -0.07
C LEU A 155 9.67 1.23 1.10
N GLN A 156 10.35 0.12 0.81
CA GLN A 156 11.04 -0.66 1.83
C GLN A 156 12.21 0.13 2.44
N ALA A 157 13.02 0.76 1.62
CA ALA A 157 14.11 1.63 2.06
C ALA A 157 13.58 2.77 2.94
N GLN A 158 12.49 3.42 2.53
CA GLN A 158 11.86 4.50 3.29
C GLN A 158 11.34 4.05 4.66
N ARG A 159 10.89 2.80 4.82
CA ARG A 159 10.43 2.25 6.11
C ARG A 159 11.56 1.77 7.03
N GLN A 160 12.67 1.33 6.46
CA GLN A 160 13.78 0.75 7.21
C GLN A 160 14.86 1.77 7.57
N LEU A 161 15.06 2.77 6.73
CA LEU A 161 16.04 3.82 6.95
C LEU A 161 15.48 4.88 7.88
N GLN A 162 16.30 5.34 8.83
CA GLN A 162 15.94 6.45 9.69
C GLN A 162 16.26 7.77 8.96
N PRO A 163 15.32 8.74 8.94
CA PRO A 163 15.60 10.06 8.39
C PRO A 163 16.67 10.78 9.24
N PRO A 164 17.39 11.74 8.66
CA PRO A 164 18.30 12.60 9.42
C PRO A 164 17.57 13.32 10.55
N ALA A 165 18.21 13.46 11.71
CA ALA A 165 17.63 14.11 12.89
C ALA A 165 17.77 15.64 12.81
N GLY A 166 17.14 16.28 11.83
CA GLY A 166 17.09 17.73 11.67
C GLY A 166 17.76 18.26 10.40
N ALA A 167 17.59 19.55 10.14
CA ALA A 167 18.02 20.21 8.90
C ALA A 167 19.54 20.17 8.70
N ASP A 168 20.33 20.29 9.78
CA ASP A 168 21.79 20.27 9.70
C ASP A 168 22.31 18.91 9.23
N GLN A 169 21.78 17.82 9.77
CA GLN A 169 22.14 16.46 9.33
C GLN A 169 21.67 16.18 7.91
N ALA A 170 20.51 16.70 7.50
CA ALA A 170 20.02 16.60 6.13
C ALA A 170 20.95 17.33 5.15
N SER A 171 21.40 18.52 5.50
CA SER A 171 22.36 19.31 4.69
C SER A 171 23.71 18.61 4.57
N GLN A 172 24.22 18.03 5.66
CA GLN A 172 25.46 17.24 5.65
C GLN A 172 25.31 16.00 4.79
N LEU A 173 24.19 15.28 4.89
CA LEU A 173 23.92 14.09 4.07
C LEU A 173 23.86 14.44 2.57
N LEU A 174 23.21 15.56 2.22
CA LEU A 174 23.19 16.06 0.83
C LEU A 174 24.59 16.40 0.31
N ALA A 175 25.42 17.07 1.12
CA ALA A 175 26.80 17.39 0.76
C ALA A 175 27.63 16.10 0.52
N GLN A 176 27.52 15.11 1.41
CA GLN A 176 28.19 13.82 1.27
C GLN A 176 27.70 13.06 0.02
N LEU A 177 26.38 13.10 -0.25
CA LEU A 177 25.81 12.49 -1.43
C LEU A 177 26.34 13.14 -2.71
N THR A 178 26.44 14.47 -2.74
CA THR A 178 26.98 15.23 -3.88
C THR A 178 28.45 14.87 -4.12
N GLU A 179 29.24 14.76 -3.07
CA GLU A 179 30.64 14.34 -3.18
C GLU A 179 30.78 12.90 -3.70
N ARG A 180 29.99 11.97 -3.17
CA ARG A 180 29.96 10.58 -3.64
C ARG A 180 29.50 10.47 -5.08
N LEU A 181 28.45 11.17 -5.49
CA LEU A 181 28.00 11.22 -6.89
C LEU A 181 29.10 11.75 -7.80
N SER A 182 29.80 12.80 -7.38
CA SER A 182 30.92 13.38 -8.13
C SER A 182 32.12 12.42 -8.22
N ALA A 183 32.41 11.67 -7.17
CA ALA A 183 33.45 10.65 -7.17
C ALA A 183 33.05 9.47 -8.07
N THR A 184 31.79 9.01 -7.96
CA THR A 184 31.25 7.93 -8.80
C THR A 184 31.22 8.31 -10.28
N ALA A 185 30.87 9.57 -10.61
CA ALA A 185 30.88 10.07 -11.97
C ALA A 185 32.28 10.02 -12.62
N ARG A 186 33.34 10.11 -11.82
CA ARG A 186 34.73 9.97 -12.29
C ARG A 186 35.16 8.50 -12.50
N GLN A 187 34.43 7.56 -11.94
CA GLN A 187 34.71 6.13 -11.94
C GLN A 187 33.48 5.29 -12.26
N LEU A 188 32.70 5.74 -13.25
CA LEU A 188 31.41 5.11 -13.63
C LEU A 188 31.57 3.61 -13.95
N GLU A 189 32.73 3.21 -14.50
CA GLU A 189 33.04 1.81 -14.82
C GLU A 189 33.23 0.92 -13.57
N GLN A 190 33.39 1.52 -12.38
CA GLN A 190 33.59 0.81 -11.13
C GLN A 190 32.33 0.78 -10.22
N LEU A 191 31.24 1.40 -10.69
CA LEU A 191 29.97 1.40 -9.94
C LEU A 191 29.31 0.02 -10.06
N ASP A 192 29.40 -0.77 -9.01
CA ASP A 192 28.71 -2.05 -8.89
C ASP A 192 27.27 -1.91 -8.39
N GLY A 193 26.49 -3.00 -8.47
CA GLY A 193 25.12 -3.03 -8.00
C GLY A 193 24.93 -2.62 -6.52
N PRO A 194 25.73 -3.12 -5.57
CA PRO A 194 25.70 -2.68 -4.17
C PRO A 194 25.96 -1.18 -3.98
N GLY A 195 26.94 -0.62 -4.69
CA GLY A 195 27.29 0.81 -4.65
C GLY A 195 26.12 1.69 -5.15
N TYR A 196 25.49 1.29 -6.27
CA TYR A 196 24.31 1.97 -6.81
C TYR A 196 23.14 1.89 -5.82
N GLY A 197 22.88 0.73 -5.22
CA GLY A 197 21.84 0.56 -4.21
C GLY A 197 22.06 1.46 -2.97
N ALA A 198 23.31 1.62 -2.53
CA ALA A 198 23.66 2.52 -1.43
C ALA A 198 23.38 3.99 -1.75
N LEU A 199 23.66 4.44 -2.98
CA LEU A 199 23.31 5.80 -3.43
C LEU A 199 21.80 6.05 -3.43
N LEU A 200 21.01 5.09 -3.93
CA LEU A 200 19.54 5.16 -3.89
C LEU A 200 19.01 5.23 -2.46
N ALA A 201 19.57 4.44 -1.53
CA ALA A 201 19.18 4.47 -0.13
C ALA A 201 19.46 5.84 0.54
N GLU A 202 20.57 6.48 0.21
CA GLU A 202 20.89 7.84 0.70
C GLU A 202 19.96 8.90 0.12
N LEU A 203 19.60 8.81 -1.17
CA LEU A 203 18.59 9.68 -1.78
C LEU A 203 17.24 9.56 -1.09
N VAL A 204 16.79 8.33 -0.79
CA VAL A 204 15.56 8.08 -0.02
C VAL A 204 15.62 8.76 1.35
N ARG A 205 16.73 8.65 2.08
CA ARG A 205 16.92 9.30 3.38
C ARG A 205 16.87 10.83 3.29
N CYS A 206 17.49 11.39 2.26
CA CYS A 206 17.40 12.84 2.01
C CYS A 206 15.95 13.28 1.74
N GLY A 207 15.22 12.53 0.91
CA GLY A 207 13.80 12.80 0.62
C GLY A 207 12.94 12.77 1.89
N GLN A 208 13.18 11.81 2.78
CA GLN A 208 12.45 11.72 4.05
C GLN A 208 12.58 12.98 4.93
N SER A 209 13.75 13.62 4.96
CA SER A 209 13.94 14.87 5.70
C SER A 209 13.13 16.04 5.13
N LEU A 210 12.74 15.93 3.87
CA LEU A 210 11.89 16.90 3.16
C LEU A 210 10.41 16.45 3.12
N GLN A 211 10.06 15.39 3.84
CA GLN A 211 8.72 14.77 3.84
C GLN A 211 8.27 14.29 2.45
N LEU A 212 9.22 13.93 1.60
CA LEU A 212 8.97 13.38 0.26
C LEU A 212 8.87 11.86 0.30
N ASP A 213 7.88 11.32 -0.40
CA ASP A 213 7.75 9.88 -0.66
C ASP A 213 8.51 9.52 -1.93
N ALA A 214 9.56 8.70 -1.79
CA ALA A 214 10.47 8.40 -2.90
C ALA A 214 9.79 7.60 -4.02
N GLU A 215 8.88 6.68 -3.67
CA GLU A 215 8.12 5.87 -4.64
C GLU A 215 7.19 6.76 -5.46
N SER A 216 6.39 7.60 -4.78
CA SER A 216 5.46 8.53 -5.44
C SER A 216 6.20 9.56 -6.30
N CYS A 217 7.30 10.12 -5.81
CA CYS A 217 8.09 11.10 -6.57
C CYS A 217 8.64 10.48 -7.85
N LEU A 218 9.16 9.24 -7.79
CA LEU A 218 9.69 8.57 -8.97
C LEU A 218 8.58 8.22 -9.96
N ARG A 219 7.46 7.67 -9.49
CA ARG A 219 6.31 7.34 -10.33
C ARG A 219 5.77 8.56 -11.08
N GLN A 220 5.56 9.68 -10.37
CA GLN A 220 5.10 10.93 -10.99
C GLN A 220 6.11 11.47 -12.02
N HIS A 221 7.40 11.34 -11.74
CA HIS A 221 8.44 11.75 -12.70
C HIS A 221 8.40 10.90 -13.96
N LEU A 222 8.29 9.57 -13.81
CA LEU A 222 8.18 8.64 -14.94
C LEU A 222 6.94 8.90 -15.79
N ALA A 223 5.79 9.17 -15.17
CA ALA A 223 4.56 9.54 -15.87
C ALA A 223 4.73 10.83 -16.71
N ARG A 224 5.44 11.84 -16.18
CA ARG A 224 5.76 13.05 -16.93
C ARG A 224 6.68 12.79 -18.13
N LEU A 225 7.69 11.92 -17.97
CA LEU A 225 8.57 11.54 -19.07
C LEU A 225 7.85 10.78 -20.16
N ALA A 226 6.89 9.91 -19.81
CA ALA A 226 6.06 9.20 -20.77
C ALA A 226 5.19 10.16 -21.59
N THR A 227 4.53 11.14 -20.93
CA THR A 227 3.73 12.17 -21.61
C THR A 227 4.58 13.09 -22.51
N GLN A 228 5.86 13.28 -22.21
CA GLN A 228 6.79 14.05 -23.02
C GLN A 228 7.43 13.25 -24.17
N GLY A 229 7.07 11.97 -24.35
CA GLY A 229 7.63 11.09 -25.37
C GLY A 229 9.09 10.68 -25.12
N GLN A 230 9.61 10.89 -23.92
CA GLN A 230 10.99 10.57 -23.54
C GLN A 230 11.15 9.10 -23.07
N ILE A 231 10.04 8.41 -22.81
CA ILE A 231 9.98 6.98 -22.48
C ILE A 231 9.03 6.31 -23.46
N LYS A 232 9.42 5.18 -24.04
CA LYS A 232 8.53 4.34 -24.83
C LYS A 232 7.64 3.55 -23.85
N GLU A 233 6.33 3.67 -23.98
CA GLU A 233 5.41 2.70 -23.37
C GLU A 233 5.62 1.36 -24.07
N GLU A 234 6.09 0.36 -23.36
CA GLU A 234 5.99 -1.03 -23.82
C GLU A 234 4.50 -1.40 -23.79
N LYS A 235 3.90 -1.49 -24.98
CA LYS A 235 2.57 -2.08 -25.14
C LYS A 235 2.69 -3.57 -24.84
N SER A 236 2.18 -3.98 -23.70
CA SER A 236 1.88 -5.39 -23.37
C SER A 236 0.72 -5.90 -24.19
#